data_55aaeaee153911030e87c2e9113b9db7
#
_entry.id   55aaeaee153911030e87c2e9113b9db7
#
_cell.length_a   1.000
_cell.length_b   1.000
_cell.length_c   1.000
_cell.angle_alpha   90.00
_cell.angle_beta   90.00
_cell.angle_gamma   90.00
#
_symmetry.space_group_name_H-M   'P 1'
#
loop_
_entity.id
_entity.type
_entity.pdbx_description
1 polymer ?
#
loop_
_entity_poly.entity_id
_entity_poly.type
_entity_poly.pdbx_seq_one_letter_code
_entity_poly.pdbx_strand_id
1 'polypeptide(L)'
;MSRIISALILAVAAVTASASEPLKLAANAPESHIVVKGDTLWGISGKFLKEPWRWPEIWRLNKDQIKNPHLIYPGDVVLLDMSDGTPRLRLGKGVKTSGNVKLSPKVHSELIDKEIPSIPAHVIEPFISRPLVVGEKDLENAPRIIGTEESRVIVGNGDSIYVLGVQEEHPRWYIYRPGVPLKDPGTGEILGYEAFYLGTAVVKRPGEVSIMEVQTAKEEIIKGDLLVPAELPDLKSYVPRKAEFELSGQIVSVYGGVGAGGKDSVIAINQGIQHGVEVGHVLGLFTKRTTTYRDKDGRNQTKELPEERYGVVFIFRTFDRISYGLVMEAEQPLVAGDAVHNP
;
A
#
# COMPACT_ATOMS: atom_id res chain seq x y z
N MET A 1 -6.55 -32.46 -64.32
CA MET A 1 -5.55 -31.42 -63.96
C MET A 1 -6.25 -30.40 -63.06
N SER A 2 -6.14 -30.62 -61.78
CA SER A 2 -6.82 -29.81 -60.70
C SER A 2 -5.87 -28.76 -60.21
N ARG A 3 -6.19 -27.47 -60.33
CA ARG A 3 -5.41 -26.36 -59.80
C ARG A 3 -5.90 -26.07 -58.38
N ILE A 4 -5.08 -26.42 -57.39
CA ILE A 4 -5.30 -26.05 -55.99
C ILE A 4 -4.79 -24.61 -55.82
N ILE A 5 -5.68 -23.67 -55.58
CA ILE A 5 -5.37 -22.30 -55.20
C ILE A 5 -5.28 -22.28 -53.67
N SER A 6 -4.05 -22.21 -53.17
CA SER A 6 -3.80 -21.98 -51.73
C SER A 6 -4.04 -20.50 -51.42
N ALA A 7 -5.12 -20.19 -50.72
CA ALA A 7 -5.36 -18.88 -50.15
C ALA A 7 -4.55 -18.75 -48.84
N LEU A 8 -3.47 -17.99 -48.89
CA LEU A 8 -2.68 -17.60 -47.70
C LEU A 8 -3.44 -16.49 -46.96
N ILE A 9 -4.13 -16.82 -45.90
CA ILE A 9 -4.76 -15.84 -45.02
C ILE A 9 -3.65 -15.25 -44.13
N LEU A 10 -3.25 -14.02 -44.44
CA LEU A 10 -2.34 -13.22 -43.65
C LEU A 10 -3.15 -12.65 -42.45
N ALA A 11 -3.07 -13.28 -41.27
CA ALA A 11 -3.63 -12.73 -40.04
C ALA A 11 -2.74 -11.57 -39.59
N VAL A 12 -3.14 -10.35 -39.90
CA VAL A 12 -2.54 -9.14 -39.31
C VAL A 12 -3.06 -9.03 -37.86
N ALA A 13 -2.24 -9.44 -36.91
CA ALA A 13 -2.48 -9.15 -35.51
C ALA A 13 -2.35 -7.62 -35.32
N ALA A 14 -3.47 -6.93 -35.22
CA ALA A 14 -3.51 -5.54 -34.81
C ALA A 14 -3.06 -5.48 -33.36
N VAL A 15 -1.81 -5.14 -33.14
CA VAL A 15 -1.32 -4.70 -31.82
C VAL A 15 -2.01 -3.36 -31.57
N THR A 16 -3.10 -3.40 -30.82
CA THR A 16 -3.71 -2.19 -30.26
C THR A 16 -2.73 -1.63 -29.25
N ALA A 17 -1.88 -0.70 -29.66
CA ALA A 17 -1.14 0.14 -28.73
C ALA A 17 -2.18 0.86 -27.89
N SER A 18 -2.32 0.48 -26.62
CA SER A 18 -3.10 1.23 -25.64
C SER A 18 -2.45 2.59 -25.52
N ALA A 19 -2.98 3.58 -26.23
CA ALA A 19 -2.62 4.96 -26.04
C ALA A 19 -3.01 5.32 -24.62
N SER A 20 -2.03 5.59 -23.76
CA SER A 20 -2.29 6.07 -22.42
C SER A 20 -3.14 7.35 -22.53
N GLU A 21 -4.23 7.44 -21.77
CA GLU A 21 -5.02 8.68 -21.73
C GLU A 21 -4.13 9.88 -21.41
N PRO A 22 -4.37 11.04 -22.03
CA PRO A 22 -3.59 12.24 -21.77
C PRO A 22 -3.70 12.64 -20.29
N LEU A 23 -2.60 13.14 -19.72
CA LEU A 23 -2.58 13.64 -18.35
C LEU A 23 -3.55 14.81 -18.20
N LYS A 24 -4.48 14.72 -17.25
CA LYS A 24 -5.46 15.78 -16.96
C LYS A 24 -4.97 16.59 -15.76
N LEU A 25 -4.92 17.92 -15.91
CA LEU A 25 -4.60 18.83 -14.82
C LEU A 25 -5.75 18.90 -13.80
N ALA A 26 -5.39 19.18 -12.54
CA ALA A 26 -6.35 19.56 -11.52
C ALA A 26 -7.01 20.89 -11.88
N ALA A 27 -8.28 21.07 -11.49
CA ALA A 27 -9.04 22.31 -11.82
C ALA A 27 -8.35 23.59 -11.33
N ASN A 28 -7.62 23.51 -10.22
CA ASN A 28 -6.90 24.62 -9.60
C ASN A 28 -5.38 24.35 -9.56
N ALA A 29 -4.81 23.75 -10.61
CA ALA A 29 -3.39 23.46 -10.67
C ALA A 29 -2.57 24.76 -10.54
N PRO A 30 -1.65 24.87 -9.56
CA PRO A 30 -0.81 26.04 -9.40
C PRO A 30 0.29 26.07 -10.47
N GLU A 31 0.87 27.22 -10.74
CA GLU A 31 2.04 27.35 -11.63
C GLU A 31 3.32 26.80 -10.99
N SER A 32 3.39 26.83 -9.66
CA SER A 32 4.55 26.36 -8.89
C SER A 32 4.16 25.88 -7.50
N HIS A 33 5.01 25.03 -6.93
CA HIS A 33 4.92 24.58 -5.54
C HIS A 33 6.32 24.53 -4.91
N ILE A 34 6.46 25.10 -3.72
CA ILE A 34 7.66 24.97 -2.90
C ILE A 34 7.51 23.73 -2.04
N VAL A 35 8.44 22.80 -2.17
CA VAL A 35 8.45 21.55 -1.42
C VAL A 35 8.70 21.84 0.05
N VAL A 36 7.86 21.31 0.93
CA VAL A 36 7.98 21.46 2.38
C VAL A 36 8.18 20.09 3.05
N LYS A 37 8.71 20.11 4.26
CA LYS A 37 8.87 18.89 5.05
C LYS A 37 7.50 18.24 5.30
N GLY A 38 7.39 16.96 4.96
CA GLY A 38 6.13 16.18 5.05
C GLY A 38 5.40 16.06 3.71
N ASP A 39 5.82 16.79 2.67
CA ASP A 39 5.31 16.55 1.31
C ASP A 39 5.71 15.15 0.83
N THR A 40 4.90 14.61 -0.09
CA THR A 40 5.16 13.37 -0.82
C THR A 40 5.04 13.63 -2.32
N LEU A 41 5.65 12.80 -3.16
CA LEU A 41 5.48 12.91 -4.62
C LEU A 41 4.00 12.80 -5.03
N TRP A 42 3.27 11.90 -4.38
CA TRP A 42 1.82 11.79 -4.55
C TRP A 42 1.09 13.09 -4.20
N GLY A 43 1.37 13.65 -3.01
CA GLY A 43 0.72 14.88 -2.54
C GLY A 43 1.03 16.09 -3.41
N ILE A 44 2.30 16.24 -3.84
CA ILE A 44 2.70 17.31 -4.77
C ILE A 44 1.95 17.13 -6.10
N SER A 45 1.96 15.92 -6.67
CA SER A 45 1.28 15.66 -7.95
C SER A 45 -0.22 15.89 -7.90
N GLY A 46 -0.87 15.64 -6.75
CA GLY A 46 -2.28 15.94 -6.54
C GLY A 46 -2.64 17.42 -6.60
N LYS A 47 -1.66 18.33 -6.43
CA LYS A 47 -1.86 19.76 -6.64
C LYS A 47 -1.90 20.13 -8.13
N PHE A 48 -1.25 19.33 -8.98
CA PHE A 48 -1.13 19.59 -10.42
C PHE A 48 -2.02 18.72 -11.29
N LEU A 49 -2.24 17.46 -10.88
CA LEU A 49 -2.94 16.44 -11.65
C LEU A 49 -4.29 16.06 -11.03
N LYS A 50 -5.27 15.79 -11.88
CA LYS A 50 -6.54 15.18 -11.45
C LYS A 50 -6.33 13.75 -10.94
N GLU A 51 -5.28 13.07 -11.41
CA GLU A 51 -4.89 11.69 -11.06
C GLU A 51 -3.48 11.70 -10.48
N PRO A 52 -3.31 11.92 -9.16
CA PRO A 52 -1.99 12.07 -8.51
C PRO A 52 -1.07 10.86 -8.69
N TRP A 53 -1.64 9.66 -8.75
CA TRP A 53 -0.92 8.41 -8.90
C TRP A 53 -0.14 8.31 -10.23
N ARG A 54 -0.49 9.11 -11.24
CA ARG A 54 0.23 9.21 -12.51
C ARG A 54 1.50 10.08 -12.43
N TRP A 55 1.94 10.43 -11.23
CA TRP A 55 3.16 11.21 -11.05
C TRP A 55 4.40 10.62 -11.78
N PRO A 56 4.57 9.29 -11.93
CA PRO A 56 5.71 8.77 -12.67
C PRO A 56 5.70 9.20 -14.13
N GLU A 57 4.53 9.40 -14.73
CA GLU A 57 4.42 9.83 -16.14
C GLU A 57 4.84 11.29 -16.31
N ILE A 58 4.35 12.19 -15.46
CA ILE A 58 4.66 13.62 -15.55
C ILE A 58 6.14 13.90 -15.27
N TRP A 59 6.79 13.08 -14.42
CA TRP A 59 8.21 13.18 -14.15
C TRP A 59 9.08 12.48 -15.20
N ARG A 60 8.63 11.40 -15.83
CA ARG A 60 9.36 10.69 -16.90
C ARG A 60 9.62 11.56 -18.12
N LEU A 61 8.74 12.51 -18.39
CA LEU A 61 8.88 13.46 -19.49
C LEU A 61 10.11 14.38 -19.32
N ASN A 62 10.75 14.36 -18.16
CA ASN A 62 11.91 15.21 -17.80
C ASN A 62 13.18 14.43 -17.49
N LYS A 63 13.40 13.26 -18.11
CA LYS A 63 14.58 12.40 -17.85
C LYS A 63 15.93 13.15 -17.95
N ASP A 64 16.00 14.18 -18.77
CA ASP A 64 17.24 14.94 -18.98
C ASP A 64 17.56 15.89 -17.81
N GLN A 65 16.55 16.34 -17.05
CA GLN A 65 16.72 17.27 -15.94
C GLN A 65 16.63 16.60 -14.56
N ILE A 66 15.80 15.55 -14.44
CA ILE A 66 15.59 14.83 -13.20
C ILE A 66 15.94 13.35 -13.43
N LYS A 67 17.19 13.01 -13.20
CA LYS A 67 17.70 11.65 -13.34
C LYS A 67 17.01 10.66 -12.39
N ASN A 68 16.56 11.15 -11.24
CA ASN A 68 15.85 10.37 -10.25
C ASN A 68 14.75 11.24 -9.61
N PRO A 69 13.45 10.98 -9.84
CA PRO A 69 12.35 11.75 -9.26
C PRO A 69 12.24 11.61 -7.74
N HIS A 70 12.93 10.63 -7.15
CA HIS A 70 13.00 10.47 -5.70
C HIS A 70 13.95 11.48 -5.03
N LEU A 71 14.82 12.17 -5.80
CA LEU A 71 15.76 13.16 -5.27
C LEU A 71 15.17 14.57 -5.29
N ILE A 72 14.05 14.76 -4.60
CA ILE A 72 13.42 16.06 -4.37
C ILE A 72 13.45 16.33 -2.87
N TYR A 73 13.87 17.55 -2.51
CA TYR A 73 14.12 17.91 -1.12
C TYR A 73 13.26 19.08 -0.68
N PRO A 74 12.95 19.20 0.60
CA PRO A 74 12.34 20.41 1.16
C PRO A 74 13.14 21.66 0.75
N GLY A 75 12.45 22.69 0.24
CA GLY A 75 13.08 23.89 -0.32
C GLY A 75 13.20 23.91 -1.85
N ASP A 76 13.07 22.79 -2.52
CA ASP A 76 13.01 22.75 -3.98
C ASP A 76 11.72 23.41 -4.49
N VAL A 77 11.78 23.97 -5.70
CA VAL A 77 10.60 24.56 -6.35
C VAL A 77 10.21 23.70 -7.54
N VAL A 78 9.01 23.17 -7.50
CA VAL A 78 8.39 22.43 -8.59
C VAL A 78 7.57 23.39 -9.44
N LEU A 79 7.84 23.43 -10.75
CA LEU A 79 7.18 24.30 -11.72
C LEU A 79 6.36 23.46 -12.70
N LEU A 80 5.15 23.91 -13.00
CA LEU A 80 4.34 23.34 -14.08
C LEU A 80 4.75 23.98 -15.41
N ASP A 81 5.16 23.15 -16.35
CA ASP A 81 5.54 23.57 -17.72
C ASP A 81 4.51 23.04 -18.72
N MET A 82 3.95 23.92 -19.51
CA MET A 82 2.97 23.66 -20.56
C MET A 82 3.46 24.05 -21.95
N SER A 83 4.77 24.29 -22.12
CA SER A 83 5.33 24.85 -23.36
C SER A 83 5.05 24.01 -24.59
N ASP A 84 4.98 22.67 -24.44
CA ASP A 84 4.75 21.73 -25.55
C ASP A 84 3.29 21.25 -25.65
N GLY A 85 2.37 21.89 -24.90
CA GLY A 85 0.95 21.46 -24.82
C GLY A 85 0.69 20.23 -23.97
N THR A 86 1.73 19.58 -23.44
CA THR A 86 1.63 18.47 -22.49
C THR A 86 2.13 18.92 -21.11
N PRO A 87 1.40 18.62 -20.02
CA PRO A 87 1.83 19.05 -18.69
C PRO A 87 3.10 18.30 -18.27
N ARG A 88 4.09 19.07 -17.81
CA ARG A 88 5.37 18.58 -17.27
C ARG A 88 5.70 19.28 -15.98
N LEU A 89 6.31 18.56 -15.03
CA LEU A 89 6.87 19.19 -13.84
C LEU A 89 8.39 19.34 -13.98
N ARG A 90 8.89 20.51 -13.67
CA ARG A 90 10.33 20.82 -13.66
C ARG A 90 10.77 21.28 -12.29
N LEU A 91 12.01 20.95 -11.90
CA LEU A 91 12.64 21.59 -10.76
C LEU A 91 13.12 22.98 -11.16
N GLY A 92 12.57 24.01 -10.53
CA GLY A 92 13.06 25.37 -10.61
C GLY A 92 14.39 25.45 -9.84
N LYS A 93 15.33 26.29 -10.33
CA LYS A 93 16.46 26.67 -9.49
C LYS A 93 15.90 27.46 -8.31
N GLY A 94 16.08 26.95 -7.09
CA GLY A 94 15.68 27.64 -5.87
C GLY A 94 16.18 29.09 -5.94
N VAL A 95 15.29 30.04 -5.72
CA VAL A 95 15.68 31.45 -5.56
C VAL A 95 16.52 31.50 -4.29
N LYS A 96 17.84 31.49 -4.44
CA LYS A 96 18.71 31.89 -3.34
C LYS A 96 18.35 33.33 -3.06
N THR A 97 17.60 33.55 -1.99
CA THR A 97 17.42 34.90 -1.44
C THR A 97 18.85 35.40 -1.11
N SER A 98 19.35 36.26 -1.97
CA SER A 98 20.64 36.89 -1.78
C SER A 98 20.49 37.95 -0.67
N GLY A 99 20.52 37.49 0.56
CA GLY A 99 20.83 38.30 1.71
C GLY A 99 22.31 38.09 2.03
N ASN A 100 23.11 39.15 2.10
CA ASN A 100 24.44 39.11 2.63
C ASN A 100 24.46 38.57 4.04
N VAL A 101 24.62 37.27 4.22
CA VAL A 101 24.78 36.63 5.53
C VAL A 101 26.27 36.65 5.87
N LYS A 102 26.64 37.47 6.85
CA LYS A 102 27.98 37.47 7.45
C LYS A 102 28.21 36.10 8.09
N LEU A 103 29.05 35.28 7.46
CA LEU A 103 29.39 33.93 7.92
C LEU A 103 30.26 34.06 9.18
N SER A 104 29.64 33.83 10.34
CA SER A 104 30.38 33.45 11.55
C SER A 104 30.53 31.91 11.53
N PRO A 105 31.71 31.34 11.87
CA PRO A 105 31.88 29.90 11.92
C PRO A 105 31.10 29.34 13.11
N LYS A 106 29.84 28.95 12.89
CA LYS A 106 29.08 28.06 13.74
C LYS A 106 29.09 26.70 13.06
N VAL A 107 29.41 25.67 13.80
CA VAL A 107 29.24 24.29 13.38
C VAL A 107 27.73 24.11 13.14
N HIS A 108 27.31 24.21 11.90
CA HIS A 108 25.99 23.76 11.46
C HIS A 108 26.11 22.24 11.26
N SER A 109 25.57 21.49 12.22
CA SER A 109 25.12 20.14 11.92
C SER A 109 23.81 20.29 11.12
N GLU A 110 23.90 20.45 9.82
CA GLU A 110 22.75 20.28 8.96
C GLU A 110 22.36 18.81 9.07
N LEU A 111 21.19 18.58 9.65
CA LEU A 111 20.47 17.34 9.41
C LEU A 111 20.35 17.25 7.89
N ILE A 112 20.98 16.24 7.28
CA ILE A 112 20.85 15.94 5.86
C ILE A 112 19.34 15.76 5.66
N ASP A 113 18.70 16.74 5.03
CA ASP A 113 17.30 16.67 4.71
C ASP A 113 17.09 15.43 3.83
N LYS A 114 16.30 14.49 4.31
CA LYS A 114 15.97 13.28 3.55
C LYS A 114 15.08 13.69 2.38
N GLU A 115 15.28 13.03 1.26
CA GLU A 115 14.39 13.11 0.09
C GLU A 115 12.92 12.87 0.49
N ILE A 116 11.99 13.49 -0.22
CA ILE A 116 10.58 13.27 0.03
C ILE A 116 10.16 11.88 -0.46
N PRO A 117 9.35 11.14 0.31
CA PRO A 117 8.88 9.81 -0.10
C PRO A 117 7.82 9.89 -1.21
N SER A 118 7.69 8.81 -1.98
CA SER A 118 6.66 8.69 -3.02
C SER A 118 5.23 8.74 -2.44
N ILE A 119 5.05 8.12 -1.30
CA ILE A 119 3.78 7.99 -0.55
C ILE A 119 4.04 8.26 0.94
N PRO A 120 3.00 8.44 1.78
CA PRO A 120 3.18 8.66 3.21
C PRO A 120 3.80 7.44 3.91
N ALA A 121 5.13 7.31 3.85
CA ALA A 121 5.85 6.14 4.36
C ALA A 121 5.58 5.88 5.85
N HIS A 122 5.40 6.93 6.67
CA HIS A 122 5.11 6.81 8.10
C HIS A 122 3.80 6.06 8.39
N VAL A 123 2.84 6.07 7.47
CA VAL A 123 1.56 5.38 7.64
C VAL A 123 1.72 3.88 7.38
N ILE A 124 2.47 3.50 6.33
CA ILE A 124 2.64 2.09 5.95
C ILE A 124 3.83 1.40 6.63
N GLU A 125 4.82 2.15 7.14
CA GLU A 125 6.01 1.61 7.80
C GLU A 125 5.67 0.53 8.85
N PRO A 126 4.65 0.71 9.71
CA PRO A 126 4.23 -0.31 10.66
C PRO A 126 3.77 -1.61 10.02
N PHE A 127 3.36 -1.59 8.76
CA PHE A 127 2.74 -2.71 8.06
C PHE A 127 3.67 -3.40 7.05
N ILE A 128 4.78 -2.78 6.66
CA ILE A 128 5.68 -3.34 5.63
C ILE A 128 6.40 -4.60 6.12
N SER A 129 6.87 -4.58 7.36
CA SER A 129 7.72 -5.64 7.93
C SER A 129 6.99 -6.57 8.90
N ARG A 130 5.72 -6.31 9.21
CA ARG A 130 4.97 -7.06 10.22
C ARG A 130 4.00 -8.03 9.57
N PRO A 131 3.72 -9.18 10.18
CA PRO A 131 2.67 -10.06 9.66
C PRO A 131 1.32 -9.33 9.68
N LEU A 132 0.59 -9.39 8.56
CA LEU A 132 -0.75 -8.84 8.44
C LEU A 132 -1.79 -9.92 8.18
N VAL A 133 -1.40 -10.97 7.44
CA VAL A 133 -2.24 -12.13 7.15
C VAL A 133 -1.43 -13.40 7.38
N VAL A 134 -2.08 -14.35 8.03
CA VAL A 134 -1.53 -15.69 8.26
C VAL A 134 -2.50 -16.71 7.70
N GLY A 135 -1.99 -17.68 6.95
CA GLY A 135 -2.76 -18.81 6.46
C GLY A 135 -3.18 -19.75 7.60
N GLU A 136 -4.24 -20.53 7.40
CA GLU A 136 -4.71 -21.50 8.41
C GLU A 136 -3.61 -22.53 8.74
N LYS A 137 -2.92 -23.06 7.73
CA LYS A 137 -1.81 -24.01 7.91
C LYS A 137 -0.60 -23.40 8.63
N ASP A 138 -0.36 -22.11 8.42
CA ASP A 138 0.73 -21.39 9.07
C ASP A 138 0.41 -21.16 10.56
N LEU A 139 -0.87 -20.97 10.90
CA LEU A 139 -1.33 -20.87 12.30
C LEU A 139 -1.12 -22.18 13.07
N GLU A 140 -1.40 -23.32 12.42
CA GLU A 140 -1.25 -24.64 13.06
C GLU A 140 0.22 -24.96 13.36
N ASN A 141 1.13 -24.59 12.47
CA ASN A 141 2.55 -24.92 12.53
C ASN A 141 3.42 -23.80 13.11
N ALA A 142 2.84 -22.65 13.44
CA ALA A 142 3.59 -21.52 13.97
C ALA A 142 4.24 -21.80 15.33
N PRO A 143 5.49 -21.38 15.53
CA PRO A 143 6.09 -21.37 16.87
C PRO A 143 5.20 -20.63 17.85
N ARG A 144 5.10 -21.17 19.07
CA ARG A 144 4.13 -20.69 20.08
C ARG A 144 4.77 -20.46 21.44
N ILE A 145 4.39 -19.41 22.11
CA ILE A 145 4.76 -19.16 23.49
C ILE A 145 4.04 -20.17 24.38
N ILE A 146 4.79 -21.03 25.02
CA ILE A 146 4.26 -22.07 25.95
C ILE A 146 4.43 -21.70 27.41
N GLY A 147 5.28 -20.72 27.72
CA GLY A 147 5.55 -20.29 29.07
C GLY A 147 6.28 -18.96 29.13
N THR A 148 6.29 -18.38 30.30
CA THR A 148 6.95 -17.12 30.63
C THR A 148 7.82 -17.30 31.87
N GLU A 149 8.81 -16.45 32.06
CA GLU A 149 9.63 -16.46 33.28
C GLU A 149 8.76 -16.11 34.50
N GLU A 150 9.01 -16.81 35.62
CA GLU A 150 8.24 -16.67 36.86
C GLU A 150 6.70 -16.80 36.70
N SER A 151 6.23 -17.48 35.65
CA SER A 151 4.79 -17.67 35.34
C SER A 151 4.02 -16.36 35.24
N ARG A 152 4.65 -15.28 34.79
CA ARG A 152 4.00 -13.99 34.56
C ARG A 152 2.89 -14.13 33.50
N VAL A 153 1.79 -13.48 33.74
CA VAL A 153 0.64 -13.48 32.81
C VAL A 153 0.93 -12.60 31.59
N ILE A 154 1.55 -11.44 31.81
CA ILE A 154 1.90 -10.46 30.79
C ILE A 154 3.42 -10.30 30.77
N VAL A 155 3.95 -10.25 29.54
CA VAL A 155 5.38 -10.14 29.27
C VAL A 155 5.67 -8.79 28.63
N GLY A 156 6.73 -8.14 29.10
CA GLY A 156 7.21 -6.86 28.61
C GLY A 156 8.60 -6.91 27.99
N ASN A 157 9.18 -5.75 27.74
CA ASN A 157 10.54 -5.62 27.22
C ASN A 157 11.56 -6.19 28.20
N GLY A 158 12.48 -7.01 27.67
CA GLY A 158 13.56 -7.64 28.45
C GLY A 158 13.15 -8.93 29.17
N ASP A 159 11.88 -9.28 29.21
CA ASP A 159 11.41 -10.53 29.80
C ASP A 159 11.77 -11.74 28.93
N SER A 160 11.93 -12.90 29.57
CA SER A 160 12.18 -14.17 28.90
C SER A 160 10.87 -14.94 28.64
N ILE A 161 10.78 -15.53 27.47
CA ILE A 161 9.67 -16.40 27.03
C ILE A 161 10.20 -17.76 26.60
N TYR A 162 9.38 -18.78 26.80
CA TYR A 162 9.65 -20.17 26.36
C TYR A 162 8.79 -20.47 25.14
N VAL A 163 9.45 -20.78 24.01
CA VAL A 163 8.80 -20.95 22.73
C VAL A 163 9.08 -22.34 22.16
N LEU A 164 8.02 -23.03 21.72
CA LEU A 164 8.10 -24.32 21.04
C LEU A 164 8.03 -24.11 19.52
N GLY A 165 8.84 -24.85 18.75
CA GLY A 165 8.79 -24.86 17.27
C GLY A 165 9.67 -23.79 16.59
N VAL A 166 10.58 -23.14 17.31
CA VAL A 166 11.52 -22.16 16.74
C VAL A 166 12.55 -22.84 15.85
N GLN A 167 12.78 -22.32 14.65
CA GLN A 167 13.85 -22.75 13.76
C GLN A 167 15.13 -21.93 14.06
N GLU A 168 16.27 -22.60 14.18
CA GLU A 168 17.53 -21.98 14.59
C GLU A 168 18.11 -20.99 13.57
N GLU A 169 17.70 -21.07 12.30
CA GLU A 169 18.18 -20.23 11.21
C GLU A 169 17.80 -18.75 11.35
N HIS A 170 16.77 -18.45 12.16
CA HIS A 170 16.24 -17.11 12.34
C HIS A 170 16.51 -16.56 13.74
N PRO A 171 17.46 -15.62 13.91
CA PRO A 171 17.79 -15.10 15.25
C PRO A 171 16.73 -14.14 15.80
N ARG A 172 15.89 -13.53 14.96
CA ARG A 172 14.86 -12.56 15.33
C ARG A 172 13.49 -12.98 14.84
N TRP A 173 12.46 -12.75 15.67
CA TRP A 173 11.09 -13.16 15.44
C TRP A 173 10.12 -12.02 15.77
N TYR A 174 9.03 -11.93 14.98
CA TYR A 174 7.86 -11.13 15.33
C TYR A 174 6.92 -11.97 16.17
N ILE A 175 6.34 -11.34 17.21
CA ILE A 175 5.29 -11.93 18.04
C ILE A 175 3.97 -11.35 17.55
N TYR A 176 2.99 -12.21 17.33
CA TYR A 176 1.68 -11.80 16.85
C TYR A 176 0.56 -12.64 17.48
N ARG A 177 -0.64 -12.08 17.46
CA ARG A 177 -1.87 -12.76 17.85
C ARG A 177 -2.78 -12.86 16.65
N PRO A 178 -3.30 -14.07 16.30
CA PRO A 178 -4.29 -14.21 15.26
C PRO A 178 -5.55 -13.44 15.63
N GLY A 179 -6.04 -12.64 14.69
CA GLY A 179 -7.28 -11.89 14.81
C GLY A 179 -8.48 -12.62 14.21
N VAL A 180 -9.43 -11.84 13.74
CA VAL A 180 -10.63 -12.36 13.10
C VAL A 180 -10.32 -12.94 11.72
N PRO A 181 -11.09 -13.97 11.28
CA PRO A 181 -10.94 -14.47 9.92
C PRO A 181 -11.36 -13.39 8.90
N LEU A 182 -10.51 -13.18 7.90
CA LEU A 182 -10.79 -12.34 6.75
C LEU A 182 -11.64 -13.13 5.76
N LYS A 183 -12.92 -12.79 5.68
CA LYS A 183 -13.89 -13.48 4.84
C LYS A 183 -14.15 -12.70 3.57
N ASP A 184 -14.17 -13.40 2.46
CA ASP A 184 -14.61 -12.85 1.18
C ASP A 184 -16.07 -12.35 1.30
N PRO A 185 -16.37 -11.07 1.00
CA PRO A 185 -17.70 -10.53 1.16
C PRO A 185 -18.75 -11.16 0.22
N GLY A 186 -18.32 -11.67 -0.95
CA GLY A 186 -19.19 -12.29 -1.94
C GLY A 186 -19.47 -13.76 -1.66
N THR A 187 -18.45 -14.53 -1.27
CA THR A 187 -18.54 -16.00 -1.11
C THR A 187 -18.63 -16.45 0.34
N GLY A 188 -18.19 -15.61 1.28
CA GLY A 188 -18.08 -15.96 2.70
C GLY A 188 -16.89 -16.88 3.02
N GLU A 189 -16.06 -17.21 2.03
CA GLU A 189 -14.88 -18.06 2.22
C GLU A 189 -13.82 -17.34 3.07
N ILE A 190 -13.14 -18.10 3.94
CA ILE A 190 -12.01 -17.56 4.73
C ILE A 190 -10.79 -17.48 3.83
N LEU A 191 -10.31 -16.26 3.62
CA LEU A 191 -9.11 -15.97 2.80
C LEU A 191 -7.82 -16.04 3.61
N GLY A 192 -7.90 -15.87 4.93
CA GLY A 192 -6.79 -15.87 5.88
C GLY A 192 -7.24 -15.30 7.23
N TYR A 193 -6.30 -15.10 8.12
CA TYR A 193 -6.53 -14.53 9.44
C TYR A 193 -5.70 -13.26 9.59
N GLU A 194 -6.31 -12.21 10.09
CA GLU A 194 -5.58 -10.99 10.42
C GLU A 194 -4.57 -11.29 11.54
N ALA A 195 -3.37 -10.72 11.45
CA ALA A 195 -2.33 -10.91 12.45
C ALA A 195 -2.03 -9.58 13.14
N PHE A 196 -2.31 -9.51 14.44
CA PHE A 196 -2.00 -8.33 15.25
C PHE A 196 -0.57 -8.44 15.78
N TYR A 197 0.27 -7.49 15.38
CA TYR A 197 1.64 -7.42 15.84
C TYR A 197 1.70 -6.98 17.30
N LEU A 198 2.39 -7.79 18.13
CA LEU A 198 2.55 -7.53 19.55
C LEU A 198 3.96 -7.04 19.90
N GLY A 199 4.98 -7.57 19.21
CA GLY A 199 6.36 -7.24 19.55
C GLY A 199 7.40 -8.03 18.78
N THR A 200 8.65 -7.94 19.21
CA THR A 200 9.78 -8.72 18.68
C THR A 200 10.49 -9.47 19.78
N ALA A 201 11.02 -10.65 19.44
CA ALA A 201 11.89 -11.43 20.32
C ALA A 201 13.14 -11.92 19.57
N VAL A 202 14.20 -12.18 20.33
CA VAL A 202 15.45 -12.78 19.82
C VAL A 202 15.74 -14.09 20.55
N VAL A 203 16.31 -15.05 19.83
CA VAL A 203 16.70 -16.34 20.40
C VAL A 203 17.93 -16.14 21.27
N LYS A 204 17.83 -16.50 22.56
CA LYS A 204 18.96 -16.51 23.50
C LYS A 204 19.57 -17.91 23.64
N ARG A 205 18.71 -18.91 23.70
CA ARG A 205 19.14 -20.32 23.77
C ARG A 205 18.21 -21.14 22.89
N PRO A 206 18.72 -21.67 21.79
CA PRO A 206 17.94 -22.58 20.94
C PRO A 206 17.76 -23.95 21.62
N GLY A 207 16.72 -24.69 21.22
CA GLY A 207 16.40 -26.02 21.71
C GLY A 207 15.00 -26.44 21.31
N GLU A 208 14.57 -27.66 21.70
CA GLU A 208 13.19 -28.08 21.51
C GLU A 208 12.21 -27.06 22.06
N VAL A 209 12.51 -26.55 23.27
CA VAL A 209 11.92 -25.35 23.82
C VAL A 209 13.00 -24.26 23.84
N SER A 210 12.87 -23.29 22.96
CA SER A 210 13.81 -22.18 22.89
C SER A 210 13.52 -21.14 23.95
N ILE A 211 14.58 -20.57 24.54
CA ILE A 211 14.49 -19.40 25.40
C ILE A 211 14.72 -18.16 24.53
N MET A 212 13.76 -17.25 24.54
CA MET A 212 13.81 -16.01 23.79
C MET A 212 13.63 -14.82 24.72
N GLU A 213 14.25 -13.69 24.36
CA GLU A 213 14.09 -12.43 25.08
C GLU A 213 13.25 -11.47 24.24
N VAL A 214 12.24 -10.89 24.83
CA VAL A 214 11.38 -9.87 24.21
C VAL A 214 12.17 -8.57 24.11
N GLN A 215 12.46 -8.14 22.87
CA GLN A 215 13.18 -6.89 22.60
C GLN A 215 12.24 -5.67 22.60
N THR A 216 11.06 -5.84 22.03
CA THR A 216 10.01 -4.80 22.04
C THR A 216 8.65 -5.45 22.30
N ALA A 217 7.89 -4.89 23.21
CA ALA A 217 6.47 -5.16 23.39
C ALA A 217 5.70 -3.87 23.07
N LYS A 218 4.81 -3.91 22.09
CA LYS A 218 3.90 -2.81 21.72
C LYS A 218 2.54 -3.00 22.36
N GLU A 219 2.15 -4.24 22.49
CA GLU A 219 0.92 -4.71 23.09
C GLU A 219 1.25 -5.79 24.13
N GLU A 220 0.28 -6.20 24.91
CA GLU A 220 0.42 -7.26 25.90
C GLU A 220 0.71 -8.61 25.23
N ILE A 221 1.85 -9.21 25.57
CA ILE A 221 2.26 -10.53 25.11
C ILE A 221 1.88 -11.55 26.19
N ILE A 222 1.23 -12.63 25.80
CA ILE A 222 0.75 -13.67 26.69
C ILE A 222 1.12 -15.07 26.18
N LYS A 223 1.00 -16.06 27.06
CA LYS A 223 1.09 -17.47 26.68
C LYS A 223 0.05 -17.81 25.61
N GLY A 224 0.47 -18.51 24.55
CA GLY A 224 -0.37 -18.88 23.40
C GLY A 224 -0.17 -17.97 22.19
N ASP A 225 0.44 -16.81 22.33
CA ASP A 225 0.79 -15.96 21.18
C ASP A 225 1.80 -16.67 20.27
N LEU A 226 1.76 -16.36 19.00
CA LEU A 226 2.49 -17.03 17.94
C LEU A 226 3.68 -16.20 17.48
N LEU A 227 4.63 -16.86 16.82
CA LEU A 227 5.81 -16.20 16.27
C LEU A 227 5.97 -16.51 14.78
N VAL A 228 6.59 -15.55 14.08
CA VAL A 228 7.00 -15.69 12.68
C VAL A 228 8.41 -15.13 12.54
N PRO A 229 9.28 -15.69 11.67
CA PRO A 229 10.58 -15.14 11.40
C PRO A 229 10.49 -13.65 11.01
N ALA A 230 11.35 -12.84 11.60
CA ALA A 230 11.44 -11.42 11.24
C ALA A 230 12.31 -11.29 10.00
N GLU A 231 11.67 -11.25 8.84
CA GLU A 231 12.34 -10.92 7.59
C GLU A 231 12.69 -9.43 7.54
N LEU A 232 13.84 -9.11 6.93
CA LEU A 232 14.16 -7.72 6.64
C LEU A 232 13.17 -7.21 5.59
N PRO A 233 12.57 -6.03 5.78
CA PRO A 233 11.66 -5.48 4.79
C PRO A 233 12.43 -5.27 3.48
N ASP A 234 11.91 -5.83 2.40
CA ASP A 234 12.37 -5.50 1.06
C ASP A 234 11.93 -4.05 0.77
N LEU A 235 12.90 -3.13 0.81
CA LEU A 235 12.67 -1.71 0.53
C LEU A 235 12.40 -1.53 -0.97
N LYS A 236 11.29 -2.06 -1.45
CA LYS A 236 10.81 -1.83 -2.82
C LYS A 236 10.45 -0.36 -2.98
N SER A 237 10.84 0.20 -4.10
CA SER A 237 10.40 1.53 -4.48
C SER A 237 8.88 1.50 -4.71
N TYR A 238 8.14 2.22 -3.88
CA TYR A 238 6.68 2.33 -4.00
C TYR A 238 6.29 3.30 -5.13
N VAL A 239 6.51 2.85 -6.37
CA VAL A 239 6.13 3.61 -7.56
C VAL A 239 4.71 3.20 -7.97
N PRO A 240 3.74 4.11 -7.96
CA PRO A 240 2.38 3.79 -8.36
C PRO A 240 2.29 3.50 -9.86
N ARG A 241 1.47 2.50 -10.19
CA ARG A 241 1.18 2.10 -11.57
C ARG A 241 -0.22 1.52 -11.68
N LYS A 242 -0.80 1.64 -12.86
CA LYS A 242 -2.04 0.94 -13.20
C LYS A 242 -1.74 -0.54 -13.44
N ALA A 243 -2.65 -1.43 -13.07
CA ALA A 243 -2.58 -2.83 -13.49
C ALA A 243 -2.77 -2.94 -15.02
N GLU A 244 -2.01 -3.85 -15.65
CA GLU A 244 -2.06 -4.04 -17.12
C GLU A 244 -3.31 -4.79 -17.58
N PHE A 245 -4.04 -5.40 -16.65
CA PHE A 245 -5.27 -6.15 -16.88
C PHE A 245 -6.39 -5.66 -15.96
N GLU A 246 -7.62 -6.06 -16.25
CA GLU A 246 -8.77 -5.72 -15.41
C GLU A 246 -8.70 -6.48 -14.08
N LEU A 247 -8.62 -5.72 -12.99
CA LEU A 247 -8.78 -6.20 -11.63
C LEU A 247 -10.17 -5.84 -11.13
N SER A 248 -10.84 -6.80 -10.51
CA SER A 248 -12.14 -6.59 -9.87
C SER A 248 -12.17 -7.35 -8.55
N GLY A 249 -12.36 -6.64 -7.46
CA GLY A 249 -12.40 -7.19 -6.12
C GLY A 249 -13.31 -6.38 -5.20
N GLN A 250 -13.21 -6.70 -3.91
CA GLN A 250 -13.98 -6.05 -2.85
C GLN A 250 -13.10 -5.79 -1.62
N ILE A 251 -13.46 -4.78 -0.85
CA ILE A 251 -12.87 -4.55 0.47
C ILE A 251 -13.34 -5.67 1.41
N VAL A 252 -12.39 -6.39 1.98
CA VAL A 252 -12.63 -7.46 2.96
C VAL A 252 -12.79 -6.87 4.35
N SER A 253 -11.87 -5.99 4.74
CA SER A 253 -11.86 -5.35 6.06
C SER A 253 -11.08 -4.05 6.05
N VAL A 254 -11.36 -3.22 7.05
CA VAL A 254 -10.49 -2.11 7.45
C VAL A 254 -9.60 -2.62 8.59
N TYR A 255 -8.29 -2.45 8.46
CA TYR A 255 -7.33 -2.94 9.47
C TYR A 255 -7.61 -2.34 10.85
N GLY A 256 -7.50 -3.18 11.88
CA GLY A 256 -7.78 -2.78 13.26
C GLY A 256 -9.23 -2.94 13.69
N GLY A 257 -10.07 -3.61 12.89
CA GLY A 257 -11.45 -3.97 13.27
C GLY A 257 -12.43 -2.80 13.28
N VAL A 258 -12.10 -1.71 12.61
CA VAL A 258 -12.97 -0.53 12.50
C VAL A 258 -14.02 -0.79 11.41
N GLY A 259 -15.31 -0.53 11.68
CA GLY A 259 -16.39 -0.79 10.72
C GLY A 259 -16.38 0.08 9.47
N ALA A 260 -15.70 1.23 9.50
CA ALA A 260 -15.57 2.14 8.37
C ALA A 260 -14.19 2.82 8.40
N GLY A 261 -13.64 3.12 7.23
CA GLY A 261 -12.36 3.81 7.06
C GLY A 261 -12.47 5.07 6.22
N GLY A 262 -11.36 5.73 6.01
CA GLY A 262 -11.23 6.91 5.18
C GLY A 262 -9.80 7.05 4.65
N LYS A 263 -9.42 8.26 4.27
CA LYS A 263 -8.05 8.55 3.87
C LYS A 263 -7.06 8.10 4.96
N ASP A 264 -5.90 7.59 4.54
CA ASP A 264 -4.83 7.04 5.38
C ASP A 264 -5.21 5.75 6.15
N SER A 265 -6.40 5.18 5.94
CA SER A 265 -6.75 3.85 6.44
C SER A 265 -6.07 2.76 5.62
N VAL A 266 -5.73 1.66 6.29
CA VAL A 266 -5.24 0.43 5.64
C VAL A 266 -6.41 -0.53 5.47
N ILE A 267 -6.58 -1.08 4.28
CA ILE A 267 -7.67 -2.02 3.95
C ILE A 267 -7.12 -3.32 3.38
N ALA A 268 -7.83 -4.41 3.65
CA ALA A 268 -7.63 -5.70 2.99
C ALA A 268 -8.60 -5.85 1.81
N ILE A 269 -8.10 -6.38 0.69
CA ILE A 269 -8.84 -6.58 -0.55
C ILE A 269 -8.76 -8.07 -0.92
N ASN A 270 -9.85 -8.68 -1.40
CA ASN A 270 -9.92 -10.09 -1.79
C ASN A 270 -9.22 -10.42 -3.12
N GLN A 271 -8.24 -9.64 -3.50
CA GLN A 271 -7.39 -9.85 -4.67
C GLN A 271 -5.93 -9.89 -4.21
N GLY A 272 -5.20 -10.94 -4.58
CA GLY A 272 -3.81 -11.15 -4.19
C GLY A 272 -2.92 -11.54 -5.37
N ILE A 273 -1.76 -12.11 -5.10
CA ILE A 273 -0.77 -12.54 -6.09
C ILE A 273 -1.39 -13.50 -7.12
N GLN A 274 -2.26 -14.44 -6.68
CA GLN A 274 -2.95 -15.38 -7.57
C GLN A 274 -3.86 -14.69 -8.60
N HIS A 275 -4.28 -13.46 -8.31
CA HIS A 275 -5.10 -12.63 -9.18
C HIS A 275 -4.26 -11.60 -9.95
N GLY A 276 -2.91 -11.70 -9.87
CA GLY A 276 -1.99 -10.80 -10.54
C GLY A 276 -1.80 -9.45 -9.85
N VAL A 277 -2.26 -9.27 -8.61
CA VAL A 277 -2.02 -8.03 -7.88
C VAL A 277 -0.57 -7.95 -7.47
N GLU A 278 0.04 -6.80 -7.71
CA GLU A 278 1.43 -6.51 -7.37
C GLU A 278 1.53 -5.24 -6.50
N VAL A 279 2.61 -5.18 -5.74
CA VAL A 279 2.96 -3.96 -5.00
C VAL A 279 3.18 -2.81 -5.98
N GLY A 280 2.58 -1.65 -5.68
CA GLY A 280 2.59 -0.49 -6.57
C GLY A 280 1.31 -0.32 -7.39
N HIS A 281 0.45 -1.34 -7.50
CA HIS A 281 -0.83 -1.17 -8.18
C HIS A 281 -1.70 -0.13 -7.47
N VAL A 282 -2.37 0.67 -8.29
CA VAL A 282 -3.37 1.65 -7.83
C VAL A 282 -4.74 1.20 -8.33
N LEU A 283 -5.71 1.17 -7.41
CA LEU A 283 -7.08 0.77 -7.70
C LEU A 283 -8.05 1.87 -7.26
N GLY A 284 -9.17 1.98 -7.94
CA GLY A 284 -10.27 2.84 -7.55
C GLY A 284 -11.18 2.15 -6.56
N LEU A 285 -11.77 2.94 -5.65
CA LEU A 285 -12.79 2.50 -4.71
C LEU A 285 -14.16 2.96 -5.22
N PHE A 286 -15.12 2.04 -5.28
CA PHE A 286 -16.44 2.28 -5.86
C PHE A 286 -17.54 1.87 -4.90
N THR A 287 -18.60 2.68 -4.84
CA THR A 287 -19.79 2.34 -4.04
C THR A 287 -20.72 1.45 -4.83
N LYS A 288 -21.20 0.37 -4.18
CA LYS A 288 -22.35 -0.38 -4.64
C LYS A 288 -23.60 0.17 -3.96
N ARG A 289 -24.43 0.86 -4.70
CA ARG A 289 -25.70 1.39 -4.21
C ARG A 289 -26.86 0.69 -4.89
N THR A 290 -27.91 0.39 -4.11
CA THR A 290 -29.16 -0.09 -4.64
C THR A 290 -30.26 0.93 -4.36
N THR A 291 -31.22 1.04 -5.27
CA THR A 291 -32.43 1.83 -5.07
C THR A 291 -33.67 0.97 -5.19
N THR A 292 -34.64 1.25 -4.35
CA THR A 292 -35.94 0.60 -4.43
C THR A 292 -36.95 1.55 -5.05
N TYR A 293 -37.59 1.13 -6.13
CA TYR A 293 -38.65 1.89 -6.79
C TYR A 293 -39.90 1.01 -6.97
N ARG A 294 -41.06 1.63 -7.14
CA ARG A 294 -42.27 0.93 -7.50
C ARG A 294 -42.38 0.81 -9.01
N ASP A 295 -42.60 -0.41 -9.48
CA ASP A 295 -42.88 -0.67 -10.90
C ASP A 295 -44.33 -0.23 -11.28
N LYS A 296 -44.65 -0.41 -12.56
CA LYS A 296 -45.97 -0.01 -13.09
C LYS A 296 -47.12 -0.81 -12.45
N ASP A 297 -46.82 -1.97 -11.88
CA ASP A 297 -47.77 -2.86 -11.20
C ASP A 297 -47.86 -2.57 -9.68
N GLY A 298 -47.15 -1.54 -9.19
CA GLY A 298 -47.13 -1.13 -7.79
C GLY A 298 -46.23 -2.02 -6.89
N ARG A 299 -45.44 -2.93 -7.46
CA ARG A 299 -44.49 -3.78 -6.74
C ARG A 299 -43.16 -3.07 -6.49
N ASN A 300 -42.63 -3.26 -5.28
CA ASN A 300 -41.29 -2.77 -4.98
C ASN A 300 -40.24 -3.60 -5.73
N GLN A 301 -39.43 -2.93 -6.54
CA GLN A 301 -38.30 -3.48 -7.26
C GLN A 301 -37.02 -2.82 -6.73
N THR A 302 -35.99 -3.64 -6.49
CA THR A 302 -34.66 -3.15 -6.14
C THR A 302 -33.78 -3.20 -7.36
N LYS A 303 -33.08 -2.13 -7.67
CA LYS A 303 -32.14 -2.04 -8.78
C LYS A 303 -30.81 -1.50 -8.32
N GLU A 304 -29.72 -2.06 -8.84
CA GLU A 304 -28.39 -1.54 -8.63
C GLU A 304 -28.23 -0.23 -9.41
N LEU A 305 -27.64 0.75 -8.76
CA LEU A 305 -27.23 2.01 -9.37
C LEU A 305 -25.85 1.85 -10.01
N PRO A 306 -25.51 2.66 -11.01
CA PRO A 306 -24.15 2.71 -11.54
C PRO A 306 -23.14 2.92 -10.42
N GLU A 307 -22.01 2.22 -10.50
CA GLU A 307 -20.92 2.40 -9.57
C GLU A 307 -20.26 3.77 -9.76
N GLU A 308 -20.02 4.47 -8.67
CA GLU A 308 -19.34 5.77 -8.66
C GLU A 308 -18.02 5.64 -7.91
N ARG A 309 -16.93 6.09 -8.54
CA ARG A 309 -15.62 6.14 -7.88
C ARG A 309 -15.62 7.23 -6.83
N TYR A 310 -15.33 6.86 -5.59
CA TYR A 310 -15.23 7.78 -4.46
C TYR A 310 -13.85 7.85 -3.83
N GLY A 311 -12.92 7.03 -4.28
CA GLY A 311 -11.59 7.01 -3.70
C GLY A 311 -10.55 6.27 -4.52
N VAL A 312 -9.33 6.26 -3.99
CA VAL A 312 -8.16 5.61 -4.59
C VAL A 312 -7.38 4.90 -3.50
N VAL A 313 -6.97 3.67 -3.78
CA VAL A 313 -6.14 2.84 -2.89
C VAL A 313 -4.83 2.47 -3.59
N PHE A 314 -3.73 2.51 -2.86
CA PHE A 314 -2.39 2.12 -3.28
C PHE A 314 -2.00 0.80 -2.62
N ILE A 315 -1.70 -0.24 -3.42
CA ILE A 315 -1.30 -1.55 -2.92
C ILE A 315 0.16 -1.52 -2.50
N PHE A 316 0.43 -1.74 -1.21
CA PHE A 316 1.78 -1.74 -0.66
C PHE A 316 2.25 -3.12 -0.19
N ARG A 317 1.33 -4.10 -0.05
CA ARG A 317 1.66 -5.47 0.31
C ARG A 317 0.69 -6.47 -0.30
N THR A 318 1.22 -7.61 -0.77
CA THR A 318 0.43 -8.67 -1.41
C THR A 318 0.69 -10.01 -0.73
N PHE A 319 -0.36 -10.82 -0.62
CA PHE A 319 -0.37 -12.21 -0.20
C PHE A 319 -1.06 -13.04 -1.29
N ASP A 320 -1.11 -14.35 -1.15
CA ASP A 320 -1.65 -15.23 -2.18
C ASP A 320 -3.04 -14.81 -2.67
N ARG A 321 -3.97 -14.57 -1.75
CA ARG A 321 -5.39 -14.30 -2.05
C ARG A 321 -5.86 -12.93 -1.59
N ILE A 322 -5.06 -12.21 -0.83
CA ILE A 322 -5.37 -10.91 -0.24
C ILE A 322 -4.26 -9.93 -0.59
N SER A 323 -4.59 -8.66 -0.71
CA SER A 323 -3.62 -7.58 -0.70
C SER A 323 -4.04 -6.51 0.31
N TYR A 324 -3.03 -5.78 0.81
CA TYR A 324 -3.24 -4.61 1.65
C TYR A 324 -2.94 -3.35 0.87
N GLY A 325 -3.88 -2.42 0.97
CA GLY A 325 -3.77 -1.11 0.35
C GLY A 325 -3.91 0.02 1.35
N LEU A 326 -3.19 1.10 1.08
CA LEU A 326 -3.34 2.38 1.75
C LEU A 326 -4.35 3.22 0.98
N VAL A 327 -5.39 3.69 1.65
CA VAL A 327 -6.37 4.60 1.07
C VAL A 327 -5.75 5.98 0.94
N MET A 328 -5.45 6.38 -0.30
CA MET A 328 -4.80 7.64 -0.61
C MET A 328 -5.80 8.81 -0.66
N GLU A 329 -7.00 8.53 -1.14
CA GLU A 329 -8.10 9.48 -1.27
C GLU A 329 -9.42 8.77 -1.00
N ALA A 330 -10.33 9.43 -0.28
CA ALA A 330 -11.69 8.97 -0.07
C ALA A 330 -12.60 10.18 0.17
N GLU A 331 -13.64 10.33 -0.66
CA GLU A 331 -14.64 11.40 -0.55
C GLU A 331 -15.77 11.02 0.42
N GLN A 332 -15.88 9.75 0.76
CA GLN A 332 -16.85 9.20 1.70
C GLN A 332 -16.24 8.05 2.51
N PRO A 333 -16.84 7.67 3.65
CA PRO A 333 -16.42 6.50 4.41
C PRO A 333 -16.50 5.24 3.56
N LEU A 334 -15.43 4.42 3.60
CA LEU A 334 -15.35 3.12 2.96
C LEU A 334 -15.78 2.02 3.95
N VAL A 335 -16.38 0.97 3.45
CA VAL A 335 -16.85 -0.16 4.24
C VAL A 335 -16.50 -1.49 3.56
N ALA A 336 -16.49 -2.58 4.35
CA ALA A 336 -16.34 -3.92 3.78
C ALA A 336 -17.46 -4.22 2.77
N GLY A 337 -17.10 -4.83 1.64
CA GLY A 337 -18.00 -5.12 0.52
C GLY A 337 -18.01 -4.08 -0.58
N ASP A 338 -17.46 -2.88 -0.37
CA ASP A 338 -17.29 -1.91 -1.45
C ASP A 338 -16.42 -2.49 -2.58
N ALA A 339 -16.73 -2.11 -3.81
CA ALA A 339 -16.05 -2.63 -4.99
C ALA A 339 -14.70 -1.93 -5.20
N VAL A 340 -13.75 -2.69 -5.72
CA VAL A 340 -12.40 -2.23 -6.04
C VAL A 340 -12.05 -2.65 -7.45
N HIS A 341 -11.79 -1.69 -8.34
CA HIS A 341 -11.46 -1.89 -9.74
C HIS A 341 -10.26 -1.06 -10.18
N ASN A 342 -9.86 -1.23 -11.45
CA ASN A 342 -8.90 -0.33 -12.07
C ASN A 342 -9.44 1.12 -12.02
N PRO A 343 -8.59 2.14 -11.76
CA PRO A 343 -8.99 3.53 -11.59
C PRO A 343 -9.46 4.20 -12.85
#